data_75767f2436f9e9de317f33aa685fa1e3
#
_entry.id   75767f2436f9e9de317f33aa685fa1e3
#
_cell.length_a   1.000
_cell.length_b   1.000
_cell.length_c   1.000
_cell.angle_alpha   90.00
_cell.angle_beta   90.00
_cell.angle_gamma   90.00
#
_symmetry.space_group_name_H-M   'P 1'
#
loop_
_entity.id
_entity.type
_entity.pdbx_description
1 polymer ?
#
loop_
_entity_poly.entity_id
_entity_poly.type
_entity_poly.pdbx_seq_one_letter_code
_entity_poly.pdbx_strand_id
1 'polypeptide(L)'
;DENEGQHMVKTAIDYDGGPIAMRYPRGNGYGIPLDEVLRPIPIGTWEVLRAGKDAAILTFGTTIPMALKAAEELSLKGISAQVVNARFIKPLESAMLDSLFNA
;
A
#
# COMPACT_ATOMS: atom_id res chain seq x y z
N ASP A 1 4.06 5.87 -2.74
CA ASP A 1 4.71 7.09 -3.25
C ASP A 1 5.97 7.44 -2.44
N GLU A 2 6.67 8.52 -2.79
CA GLU A 2 7.89 8.94 -2.14
C GLU A 2 7.68 9.41 -0.69
N ASN A 3 6.51 9.95 -0.35
CA ASN A 3 6.21 10.32 1.02
C ASN A 3 6.07 9.08 1.91
N GLU A 4 5.32 8.08 1.48
CA GLU A 4 5.28 6.79 2.17
C GLU A 4 6.67 6.13 2.21
N GLY A 5 7.44 6.26 1.12
CA GLY A 5 8.81 5.75 1.02
C GLY A 5 9.73 6.25 2.14
N GLN A 6 9.70 7.55 2.46
CA GLN A 6 10.51 8.09 3.56
C GLN A 6 10.09 7.54 4.93
N HIS A 7 8.78 7.31 5.16
CA HIS A 7 8.28 6.69 6.38
C HIS A 7 8.65 5.21 6.46
N MET A 8 8.70 4.51 5.32
CA MET A 8 9.19 3.13 5.24
C MET A 8 10.69 3.04 5.57
N VAL A 9 11.51 4.00 5.10
CA VAL A 9 12.93 4.09 5.48
C VAL A 9 13.07 4.31 6.99
N LYS A 10 12.29 5.22 7.56
CA LYS A 10 12.26 5.45 9.01
C LYS A 10 11.88 4.18 9.78
N THR A 11 10.88 3.45 9.30
CA THR A 11 10.46 2.16 9.86
C THR A 11 11.60 1.15 9.84
N ALA A 12 12.32 1.05 8.73
CA ALA A 12 13.44 0.12 8.60
C ALA A 12 14.62 0.47 9.51
N ILE A 13 14.91 1.77 9.70
CA ILE A 13 15.98 2.25 10.59
C ILE A 13 15.65 2.00 12.06
N ASP A 14 14.38 2.18 12.44
CA ASP A 14 13.93 2.00 13.83
C ASP A 14 13.76 0.52 14.20
N TYR A 15 13.73 -0.38 13.23
CA TYR A 15 13.55 -1.81 13.48
C TYR A 15 14.85 -2.45 13.96
N ASP A 16 14.81 -3.10 15.13
CA ASP A 16 15.96 -3.75 15.77
C ASP A 16 15.79 -5.27 15.96
N GLY A 17 14.68 -5.84 15.47
CA GLY A 17 14.33 -7.25 15.62
C GLY A 17 15.09 -8.22 14.73
N GLY A 18 16.06 -7.73 13.93
CA GLY A 18 16.85 -8.54 13.01
C GLY A 18 17.00 -7.89 11.62
N PRO A 19 17.41 -8.65 10.61
CA PRO A 19 17.53 -8.12 9.25
C PRO A 19 16.20 -7.63 8.70
N ILE A 20 16.22 -6.50 8.00
CA ILE A 20 15.06 -5.95 7.29
C ILE A 20 15.48 -5.56 5.87
N ALA A 21 14.60 -5.82 4.91
CA ALA A 21 14.83 -5.47 3.51
C ALA A 21 13.69 -4.57 3.01
N MET A 22 14.06 -3.53 2.28
CA MET A 22 13.12 -2.61 1.65
C MET A 22 13.33 -2.62 0.14
N ARG A 23 12.25 -2.83 -0.62
CA ARG A 23 12.25 -2.69 -2.08
C ARG A 23 11.68 -1.34 -2.48
N TYR A 24 12.32 -0.71 -3.43
CA TYR A 24 11.83 0.52 -4.06
C TYR A 24 12.06 0.45 -5.57
N PRO A 25 11.20 1.11 -6.38
CA PRO A 25 11.34 1.07 -7.83
C PRO A 25 12.52 1.93 -8.29
N ARG A 26 13.04 1.60 -9.47
CA ARG A 26 13.94 2.48 -10.21
C ARG A 26 13.10 3.45 -11.03
N GLY A 27 13.14 4.72 -10.70
CA GLY A 27 12.35 5.75 -11.38
C GLY A 27 12.29 7.04 -10.57
N ASN A 28 11.60 8.02 -11.12
CA ASN A 28 11.38 9.30 -10.44
C ASN A 28 10.15 9.20 -9.52
N GLY A 29 10.16 9.98 -8.43
CA GLY A 29 8.97 10.21 -7.62
C GLY A 29 7.90 10.99 -8.40
N TYR A 30 6.70 11.02 -7.85
CA TYR A 30 5.57 11.77 -8.44
C TYR A 30 5.63 13.28 -8.16
N GLY A 31 6.58 13.73 -7.32
CA GLY A 31 6.71 15.14 -6.94
C GLY A 31 5.67 15.59 -5.92
N ILE A 32 5.17 14.67 -5.11
CA ILE A 32 4.22 15.00 -4.04
C ILE A 32 4.93 15.67 -2.86
N PRO A 33 4.22 16.50 -2.07
CA PRO A 33 4.77 17.05 -0.84
C PRO A 33 5.22 15.97 0.13
N LEU A 34 6.38 16.15 0.73
CA LEU A 34 6.91 15.26 1.76
C LEU A 34 6.56 15.79 3.15
N ASP A 35 6.22 14.89 4.06
CA ASP A 35 6.03 15.24 5.46
C ASP A 35 7.37 15.70 6.08
N GLU A 36 7.32 16.77 6.87
CA GLU A 36 8.50 17.27 7.58
C GLU A 36 8.94 16.34 8.72
N VAL A 37 7.98 15.58 9.27
CA VAL A 37 8.22 14.67 10.40
C VAL A 37 8.11 13.23 9.92
N LEU A 38 9.22 12.50 10.02
CA LEU A 38 9.26 11.08 9.71
C LEU A 38 8.57 10.26 10.81
N ARG A 39 7.67 9.38 10.41
CA ARG A 39 6.93 8.50 11.32
C ARG A 39 7.07 7.06 10.87
N PRO A 40 7.44 6.12 11.78
CA PRO A 40 7.47 4.72 11.43
C PRO A 40 6.04 4.22 11.12
N ILE A 41 5.95 3.36 10.11
CA ILE A 41 4.72 2.66 9.76
C ILE A 41 4.70 1.34 10.54
N PRO A 42 3.61 0.98 11.23
CA PRO A 42 3.52 -0.30 11.93
C PRO A 42 3.76 -1.47 10.97
N ILE A 43 4.78 -2.29 11.27
CA ILE A 43 5.21 -3.39 10.39
C ILE A 43 4.07 -4.40 10.20
N GLY A 44 3.86 -4.80 8.95
CA GLY A 44 2.82 -5.75 8.57
C GLY A 44 1.45 -5.11 8.33
N THR A 45 1.31 -3.79 8.41
CA THR A 45 0.02 -3.11 8.16
C THR A 45 -0.14 -2.70 6.72
N TRP A 46 -1.31 -2.93 6.14
CA TRP A 46 -1.71 -2.48 4.81
C TRP A 46 -2.65 -1.28 4.91
N GLU A 47 -2.94 -0.67 3.79
CA GLU A 47 -3.77 0.52 3.73
C GLU A 47 -4.86 0.37 2.67
N VAL A 48 -6.12 0.63 3.05
CA VAL A 48 -7.23 0.68 2.10
C VAL A 48 -7.24 2.05 1.44
N LEU A 49 -6.88 2.10 0.16
CA LEU A 49 -6.86 3.32 -0.65
C LEU A 49 -8.23 3.67 -1.23
N ARG A 50 -9.05 2.66 -1.49
CA ARG A 50 -10.41 2.80 -1.99
C ARG A 50 -11.26 1.67 -1.44
N ALA A 51 -12.42 1.98 -0.88
CA ALA A 51 -13.39 0.98 -0.45
C ALA A 51 -14.13 0.38 -1.65
N GLY A 52 -14.52 -0.89 -1.53
CA GLY A 52 -15.32 -1.62 -2.52
C GLY A 52 -15.87 -2.89 -1.93
N LYS A 53 -16.82 -3.53 -2.61
CA LYS A 53 -17.53 -4.71 -2.10
C LYS A 53 -17.60 -5.90 -3.06
N ASP A 54 -17.33 -5.70 -4.36
CA ASP A 54 -17.53 -6.74 -5.37
C ASP A 54 -16.21 -7.43 -5.74
N ALA A 55 -15.09 -6.72 -5.61
CA ALA A 55 -13.74 -7.23 -5.88
C ALA A 55 -12.71 -6.49 -5.04
N ALA A 56 -11.54 -7.10 -4.85
CA ALA A 56 -10.40 -6.45 -4.20
C ALA A 56 -9.16 -6.51 -5.10
N ILE A 57 -8.48 -5.39 -5.25
CA ILE A 57 -7.21 -5.25 -5.97
C ILE A 57 -6.11 -5.00 -4.93
N LEU A 58 -5.24 -6.00 -4.76
CA LEU A 58 -4.04 -5.85 -3.93
C LEU A 58 -2.92 -5.32 -4.82
N THR A 59 -2.33 -4.22 -4.42
CA THR A 59 -1.30 -3.53 -5.19
C THR A 59 -0.24 -2.92 -4.28
N PHE A 60 0.88 -2.53 -4.83
CA PHE A 60 1.91 -1.78 -4.09
C PHE A 60 2.80 -0.99 -5.05
N GLY A 61 3.48 0.03 -4.50
CA GLY A 61 4.48 0.81 -5.24
C GLY A 61 3.92 1.50 -6.48
N THR A 62 4.63 1.39 -7.58
CA THR A 62 4.32 2.09 -8.85
C THR A 62 3.06 1.59 -9.55
N THR A 63 2.50 0.45 -9.13
CA THR A 63 1.25 -0.09 -9.69
C THR A 63 -0.02 0.50 -9.06
N ILE A 64 0.11 1.25 -7.95
CA ILE A 64 -1.03 1.87 -7.25
C ILE A 64 -1.87 2.78 -8.15
N PRO A 65 -1.29 3.72 -8.92
CA PRO A 65 -2.09 4.59 -9.78
C PRO A 65 -2.88 3.82 -10.84
N MET A 66 -2.30 2.76 -11.39
CA MET A 66 -2.99 1.89 -12.36
C MET A 66 -4.14 1.12 -11.72
N ALA A 67 -3.95 0.62 -10.51
CA ALA A 67 -5.00 -0.09 -9.76
C ALA A 67 -6.17 0.85 -9.41
N LEU A 68 -5.89 2.07 -8.98
CA LEU A 68 -6.92 3.08 -8.72
C LEU A 68 -7.71 3.44 -9.97
N LYS A 69 -7.02 3.63 -11.10
CA LYS A 69 -7.66 3.89 -12.39
C LYS A 69 -8.52 2.71 -12.84
N ALA A 70 -8.03 1.49 -12.72
CA ALA A 70 -8.80 0.28 -13.04
C ALA A 70 -10.06 0.17 -12.18
N ALA A 71 -9.97 0.47 -10.89
CA ALA A 71 -11.13 0.48 -9.99
C ALA A 71 -12.16 1.56 -10.37
N GLU A 72 -11.69 2.71 -10.85
CA GLU A 72 -12.57 3.77 -11.37
C GLU A 72 -13.30 3.32 -12.65
N GLU A 73 -12.59 2.72 -13.60
CA GLU A 73 -13.18 2.18 -14.82
C GLU A 73 -14.18 1.05 -14.53
N LEU A 74 -13.88 0.18 -13.55
CA LEU A 74 -14.81 -0.86 -13.09
C LEU A 74 -16.09 -0.25 -12.51
N SER A 75 -15.98 0.86 -11.77
CA SER A 75 -17.16 1.52 -11.19
C SER A 75 -18.14 2.05 -12.26
N LEU A 76 -17.62 2.47 -13.41
CA LEU A 76 -18.45 2.87 -14.55
C LEU A 76 -19.24 1.69 -15.15
N LYS A 77 -18.81 0.46 -14.87
CA LYS A 77 -19.48 -0.78 -15.27
C LYS A 77 -20.35 -1.38 -14.13
N GLY A 78 -20.52 -0.65 -13.05
CA GLY A 78 -21.30 -1.07 -11.89
C GLY A 78 -20.57 -2.04 -10.94
N ILE A 79 -19.25 -2.19 -11.07
CA ILE A 79 -18.43 -3.05 -10.21
C ILE A 79 -17.69 -2.20 -9.19
N SER A 80 -17.94 -2.43 -7.91
CA SER A 80 -17.31 -1.71 -6.80
C SER A 80 -16.06 -2.43 -6.35
N ALA A 81 -14.90 -2.03 -6.87
CA ALA A 81 -13.61 -2.61 -6.52
C ALA A 81 -12.93 -1.88 -5.36
N GLN A 82 -12.50 -2.63 -4.35
CA GLN A 82 -11.62 -2.17 -3.29
C GLN A 82 -10.17 -2.15 -3.78
N VAL A 83 -9.40 -1.15 -3.40
CA VAL A 83 -7.96 -1.08 -3.69
C VAL A 83 -7.19 -1.02 -2.38
N VAL A 84 -6.25 -1.94 -2.21
CA VAL A 84 -5.45 -2.07 -0.99
C VAL A 84 -3.97 -1.94 -1.35
N ASN A 85 -3.28 -1.05 -0.66
CA ASN A 85 -1.82 -0.93 -0.69
C ASN A 85 -1.21 -2.00 0.22
N ALA A 86 -0.78 -3.10 -0.37
CA ALA A 86 -0.13 -4.22 0.31
C ALA A 86 1.37 -3.94 0.52
N ARG A 87 1.68 -2.85 1.20
CA ARG A 87 3.03 -2.28 1.35
C ARG A 87 4.02 -3.14 2.14
N PHE A 88 3.55 -4.14 2.90
CA PHE A 88 4.38 -5.15 3.56
C PHE A 88 4.14 -6.50 2.92
N ILE A 89 5.18 -7.07 2.32
CA ILE A 89 5.12 -8.40 1.69
C ILE A 89 5.36 -9.49 2.74
N LYS A 90 6.18 -9.17 3.73
CA LYS A 90 6.46 -10.05 4.87
C LYS A 90 6.70 -9.20 6.13
N PRO A 91 5.89 -9.39 7.18
CA PRO A 91 4.71 -10.28 7.23
C PRO A 91 3.53 -9.73 6.42
N LEU A 92 2.68 -10.63 5.90
CA LEU A 92 1.39 -10.27 5.31
C LEU A 92 0.40 -9.84 6.41
N GLU A 93 -0.49 -8.93 6.09
CA GLU A 93 -1.58 -8.57 6.99
C GLU A 93 -2.74 -9.58 6.88
N SER A 94 -2.61 -10.70 7.61
CA SER A 94 -3.55 -11.82 7.55
C SER A 94 -4.98 -11.42 7.90
N ALA A 95 -5.18 -10.56 8.90
CA ALA A 95 -6.52 -10.13 9.31
C ALA A 95 -7.24 -9.34 8.20
N MET A 96 -6.55 -8.46 7.50
CA MET A 96 -7.11 -7.76 6.36
C MET A 96 -7.38 -8.72 5.20
N LEU A 97 -6.44 -9.62 4.92
CA LEU A 97 -6.59 -10.61 3.87
C LEU A 97 -7.84 -11.47 4.10
N ASP A 98 -8.02 -11.98 5.32
CA ASP A 98 -9.21 -12.76 5.71
C ASP A 98 -10.50 -11.94 5.55
N SER A 99 -10.47 -10.65 5.90
CA SER A 99 -11.64 -9.78 5.74
C SER A 99 -12.04 -9.58 4.27
N LEU A 100 -11.08 -9.56 3.35
CA LEU A 100 -11.33 -9.42 1.92
C LEU A 100 -12.02 -10.67 1.33
N PHE A 101 -11.66 -11.86 1.83
CA PHE A 101 -12.29 -13.11 1.38
C PHE A 101 -13.68 -13.37 1.98
N ASN A 102 -13.98 -12.79 3.14
CA ASN A 102 -15.22 -12.98 3.86
C ASN A 102 -16.23 -11.82 3.66
N ALA A 103 -15.88 -10.85 2.86
CA ALA A 103 -16.73 -9.68 2.60
C ALA A 103 -17.86 -9.96 1.59
#